data_e923ae29bec0efee88378759326bfdc1
#
_entry.id   e923ae29bec0efee88378759326bfdc1
#
_cell.length_a   1.000
_cell.length_b   1.000
_cell.length_c   1.000
_cell.angle_alpha   90.00
_cell.angle_beta   90.00
_cell.angle_gamma   90.00
#
_symmetry.space_group_name_H-M   'P 1'
#
loop_
_entity.id
_entity.type
_entity.pdbx_description
1 polymer ?
#
loop_
_entity_poly.entity_id
_entity_poly.type
_entity_poly.pdbx_seq_one_letter_code
_entity_poly.pdbx_strand_id
1 'polypeptide(L)'
;MLLALVGLLALVSDARAGRTANVAALQVGLQARGLYGGTIDGIMGPGTRRGVRALQRRAGISVDGVAGPQTRRALGRYARHRLGDRMVHSGNRGWDVAALQFKLAWHGFPSGTFDGVLGPHMDEALRRFQRWAGLGADGLAGPATIRALRHGRAHVPYRLLRPVRAPVGDRFGPRGNRFHAGLDLPAPHGARVRASKRGRVVKAGWDTGGYGYLIVIRHRRHVRTMYAHLSRIGVHRGERVFAGQRIGRVGASGEATGPHLHFEVRRRGAAVDPLPALR
;
A
#
# COMPACT_ATOMS: atom_id res chain seq x y z
N MET A 1 -10.19 -11.37 32.73
CA MET A 1 -9.20 -12.14 31.90
C MET A 1 -9.25 -11.87 30.38
N LEU A 2 -10.16 -11.04 29.87
CA LEU A 2 -10.30 -10.74 28.42
C LEU A 2 -9.41 -9.58 27.89
N LEU A 3 -8.95 -8.70 28.77
CA LEU A 3 -8.14 -7.52 28.38
C LEU A 3 -6.66 -7.84 28.07
N ALA A 4 -6.13 -8.93 28.61
CA ALA A 4 -4.74 -9.33 28.40
C ALA A 4 -4.49 -9.96 27.00
N LEU A 5 -5.51 -10.58 26.39
CA LEU A 5 -5.39 -11.24 25.08
C LEU A 5 -5.35 -10.24 23.91
N VAL A 6 -6.03 -9.09 24.05
CA VAL A 6 -6.06 -8.05 23.01
C VAL A 6 -4.71 -7.31 22.93
N GLY A 7 -4.06 -7.12 24.07
CA GLY A 7 -2.73 -6.48 24.10
C GLY A 7 -1.61 -7.36 23.50
N LEU A 8 -1.71 -8.68 23.67
CA LEU A 8 -0.72 -9.63 23.14
C LEU A 8 -0.80 -9.77 21.61
N LEU A 9 -2.01 -9.74 21.03
CA LEU A 9 -2.21 -9.76 19.58
C LEU A 9 -1.69 -8.48 18.89
N ALA A 10 -1.82 -7.31 19.52
CA ALA A 10 -1.29 -6.06 19.00
C ALA A 10 0.26 -6.04 19.02
N LEU A 11 0.88 -6.54 20.09
CA LEU A 11 2.34 -6.62 20.21
C LEU A 11 2.97 -7.61 19.22
N VAL A 12 2.30 -8.73 18.92
CA VAL A 12 2.77 -9.72 17.92
C VAL A 12 2.67 -9.16 16.50
N SER A 13 1.66 -8.31 16.20
CA SER A 13 1.53 -7.66 14.89
C SER A 13 2.63 -6.62 14.65
N ASP A 14 3.05 -5.89 15.67
CA ASP A 14 4.04 -4.83 15.57
C ASP A 14 5.47 -5.36 15.38
N ALA A 15 5.83 -6.45 16.04
CA ALA A 15 7.11 -7.13 15.83
C ALA A 15 7.22 -7.74 14.41
N ARG A 16 6.11 -8.25 13.86
CA ARG A 16 6.03 -8.74 12.49
C ARG A 16 6.16 -7.60 11.47
N ALA A 17 5.52 -6.45 11.70
CA ALA A 17 5.61 -5.28 10.84
C ALA A 17 7.04 -4.72 10.76
N GLY A 18 7.78 -4.72 11.87
CA GLY A 18 9.18 -4.29 11.90
C GLY A 18 10.13 -5.20 11.11
N ARG A 19 9.97 -6.52 11.24
CA ARG A 19 10.73 -7.51 10.46
C ARG A 19 10.42 -7.41 8.98
N THR A 20 9.16 -7.24 8.63
CA THR A 20 8.69 -7.11 7.25
C THR A 20 9.25 -5.89 6.55
N ALA A 21 9.31 -4.72 7.19
CA ALA A 21 9.89 -3.51 6.62
C ALA A 21 11.42 -3.64 6.40
N ASN A 22 12.13 -4.32 7.30
CA ASN A 22 13.56 -4.60 7.14
C ASN A 22 13.81 -5.56 5.97
N VAL A 23 12.98 -6.57 5.79
CA VAL A 23 13.08 -7.47 4.63
C VAL A 23 12.73 -6.75 3.34
N ALA A 24 11.72 -5.86 3.33
CA ALA A 24 11.42 -5.03 2.16
C ALA A 24 12.60 -4.12 1.80
N ALA A 25 13.25 -3.50 2.77
CA ALA A 25 14.46 -2.69 2.55
C ALA A 25 15.63 -3.54 1.98
N LEU A 26 15.79 -4.79 2.45
CA LEU A 26 16.75 -5.75 1.88
C LEU A 26 16.41 -6.04 0.42
N GLN A 27 15.15 -6.33 0.11
CA GLN A 27 14.67 -6.60 -1.25
C GLN A 27 14.94 -5.42 -2.18
N VAL A 28 14.67 -4.18 -1.74
CA VAL A 28 15.00 -2.94 -2.48
C VAL A 28 16.51 -2.84 -2.73
N GLY A 29 17.33 -3.07 -1.72
CA GLY A 29 18.79 -3.03 -1.85
C GLY A 29 19.34 -4.11 -2.80
N LEU A 30 18.76 -5.32 -2.77
CA LEU A 30 19.10 -6.40 -3.71
C LEU A 30 18.63 -6.10 -5.14
N GLN A 31 17.42 -5.56 -5.29
CA GLN A 31 16.87 -5.17 -6.60
C GLN A 31 17.71 -4.08 -7.25
N ALA A 32 18.13 -3.06 -6.50
CA ALA A 32 19.00 -1.99 -6.98
C ALA A 32 20.39 -2.50 -7.45
N ARG A 33 20.76 -3.75 -7.15
CA ARG A 33 21.97 -4.42 -7.60
C ARG A 33 21.72 -5.48 -8.67
N GLY A 34 20.51 -5.63 -9.16
CA GLY A 34 20.12 -6.67 -10.12
C GLY A 34 20.13 -8.09 -9.52
N LEU A 35 20.10 -8.23 -8.19
CA LEU A 35 20.17 -9.51 -7.48
C LEU A 35 18.80 -10.03 -7.01
N TYR A 36 17.73 -9.26 -7.24
CA TYR A 36 16.37 -9.62 -6.91
C TYR A 36 15.38 -9.02 -7.90
N GLY A 37 14.58 -9.85 -8.55
CA GLY A 37 13.54 -9.42 -9.49
C GLY A 37 12.10 -9.70 -9.02
N GLY A 38 11.94 -10.12 -7.75
CA GLY A 38 10.62 -10.46 -7.21
C GLY A 38 9.89 -9.25 -6.62
N THR A 39 8.70 -9.52 -6.08
CA THR A 39 7.88 -8.50 -5.39
C THR A 39 8.53 -8.03 -4.09
N ILE A 40 8.52 -6.73 -3.84
CA ILE A 40 8.95 -6.12 -2.57
C ILE A 40 7.82 -6.31 -1.54
N ASP A 41 7.72 -7.51 -1.00
CA ASP A 41 6.64 -7.97 -0.11
C ASP A 41 7.01 -7.98 1.37
N GLY A 42 8.29 -7.78 1.67
CA GLY A 42 8.82 -7.86 3.03
C GLY A 42 8.89 -9.29 3.59
N ILE A 43 8.85 -10.31 2.73
CA ILE A 43 8.93 -11.72 3.11
C ILE A 43 10.31 -12.29 2.75
N MET A 44 10.97 -12.96 3.71
CA MET A 44 12.22 -13.67 3.46
C MET A 44 11.94 -15.01 2.77
N GLY A 45 11.40 -14.94 1.56
CA GLY A 45 11.09 -16.11 0.74
C GLY A 45 12.32 -16.69 0.00
N PRO A 46 12.13 -17.79 -0.78
CA PRO A 46 13.22 -18.42 -1.55
C PRO A 46 13.93 -17.45 -2.51
N GLY A 47 13.19 -16.56 -3.19
CA GLY A 47 13.74 -15.54 -4.09
C GLY A 47 14.65 -14.56 -3.37
N THR A 48 14.19 -14.03 -2.22
CA THR A 48 15.01 -13.13 -1.38
C THR A 48 16.28 -13.82 -0.88
N ARG A 49 16.18 -15.08 -0.43
CA ARG A 49 17.35 -15.86 0.01
C ARG A 49 18.35 -16.10 -1.13
N ARG A 50 17.89 -16.38 -2.36
CA ARG A 50 18.76 -16.48 -3.55
C ARG A 50 19.49 -15.18 -3.79
N GLY A 51 18.80 -14.03 -3.74
CA GLY A 51 19.41 -12.69 -3.86
C GLY A 51 20.46 -12.43 -2.78
N VAL A 52 20.20 -12.82 -1.51
CA VAL A 52 21.17 -12.71 -0.42
C VAL A 52 22.43 -13.55 -0.71
N ARG A 53 22.28 -14.82 -1.09
CA ARG A 53 23.43 -15.67 -1.43
C ARG A 53 24.22 -15.14 -2.62
N ALA A 54 23.56 -14.58 -3.62
CA ALA A 54 24.22 -13.95 -4.76
C ALA A 54 25.04 -12.71 -4.33
N LEU A 55 24.49 -11.88 -3.42
CA LEU A 55 25.21 -10.77 -2.85
C LEU A 55 26.43 -11.23 -2.04
N GLN A 56 26.29 -12.27 -1.22
CA GLN A 56 27.35 -12.84 -0.40
C GLN A 56 28.49 -13.38 -1.26
N ARG A 57 28.19 -14.14 -2.32
CA ARG A 57 29.20 -14.60 -3.29
C ARG A 57 29.94 -13.43 -3.93
N ARG A 58 29.18 -12.41 -4.41
CA ARG A 58 29.77 -11.23 -5.06
C ARG A 58 30.65 -10.40 -4.11
N ALA A 59 30.35 -10.44 -2.82
CA ALA A 59 31.09 -9.72 -1.78
C ALA A 59 32.24 -10.55 -1.14
N GLY A 60 32.43 -11.80 -1.55
CA GLY A 60 33.47 -12.68 -1.00
C GLY A 60 33.28 -13.01 0.50
N ILE A 61 32.02 -13.06 0.95
CA ILE A 61 31.70 -13.41 2.36
C ILE A 61 30.97 -14.73 2.44
N SER A 62 30.83 -15.31 3.65
CA SER A 62 30.10 -16.57 3.87
C SER A 62 28.75 -16.60 3.22
N VAL A 63 28.45 -17.69 2.46
CA VAL A 63 27.23 -17.85 1.64
C VAL A 63 26.18 -18.67 2.39
N ASP A 64 25.63 -18.13 3.46
CA ASP A 64 24.65 -18.80 4.33
C ASP A 64 23.19 -18.43 3.98
N GLY A 65 22.97 -17.39 3.17
CA GLY A 65 21.64 -16.88 2.83
C GLY A 65 20.99 -16.07 3.95
N VAL A 66 21.75 -15.70 4.98
CA VAL A 66 21.30 -14.89 6.13
C VAL A 66 21.71 -13.43 5.92
N ALA A 67 20.75 -12.51 6.03
CA ALA A 67 21.02 -11.08 5.90
C ALA A 67 21.61 -10.49 7.20
N GLY A 68 22.75 -11.04 7.63
CA GLY A 68 23.50 -10.60 8.82
C GLY A 68 24.25 -9.28 8.61
N PRO A 69 25.03 -8.83 9.63
CA PRO A 69 25.77 -7.56 9.56
C PRO A 69 26.73 -7.45 8.36
N GLN A 70 27.45 -8.53 8.02
CA GLN A 70 28.36 -8.56 6.87
C GLN A 70 27.60 -8.40 5.55
N THR A 71 26.51 -9.17 5.35
CA THR A 71 25.63 -9.07 4.19
C THR A 71 25.05 -7.66 4.06
N ARG A 72 24.64 -7.05 5.17
CA ARG A 72 24.14 -5.68 5.16
C ARG A 72 25.21 -4.68 4.75
N ARG A 73 26.44 -4.78 5.27
CA ARG A 73 27.58 -3.94 4.85
C ARG A 73 27.83 -4.06 3.35
N ALA A 74 27.72 -5.28 2.79
CA ALA A 74 27.86 -5.51 1.35
C ALA A 74 26.80 -4.80 0.49
N LEU A 75 25.65 -4.38 1.07
CA LEU A 75 24.67 -3.51 0.39
C LEU A 75 25.13 -2.04 0.28
N GLY A 76 26.28 -1.66 0.88
CA GLY A 76 26.84 -0.31 0.79
C GLY A 76 25.85 0.77 1.27
N ARG A 77 25.60 1.78 0.45
CA ARG A 77 24.70 2.90 0.80
C ARG A 77 23.30 2.47 1.27
N TYR A 78 22.80 1.32 0.81
CA TYR A 78 21.51 0.76 1.25
C TYR A 78 21.54 0.15 2.66
N ALA A 79 22.65 0.17 3.37
CA ALA A 79 22.76 -0.44 4.70
C ALA A 79 23.12 0.55 5.81
N ARG A 80 23.43 1.80 5.48
CA ARG A 80 24.04 2.75 6.42
C ARG A 80 23.18 3.10 7.63
N HIS A 81 21.87 3.33 7.44
CA HIS A 81 20.96 3.78 8.47
C HIS A 81 19.77 2.83 8.60
N ARG A 82 19.37 2.50 9.83
CA ARG A 82 18.09 1.86 10.12
C ARG A 82 17.01 2.93 10.23
N LEU A 83 15.77 2.55 10.04
CA LEU A 83 14.65 3.46 10.26
C LEU A 83 14.57 3.85 11.74
N GLY A 84 14.78 5.12 12.02
CA GLY A 84 14.85 5.70 13.36
C GLY A 84 16.26 6.09 13.82
N ASP A 85 17.33 5.70 13.09
CA ASP A 85 18.71 6.10 13.43
C ASP A 85 18.95 7.59 13.14
N ARG A 86 18.19 8.17 12.22
CA ARG A 86 18.24 9.60 11.85
C ARG A 86 16.86 10.11 11.46
N MET A 87 16.73 11.44 11.39
CA MET A 87 15.61 12.10 10.73
C MET A 87 15.71 11.87 9.21
N VAL A 88 14.62 11.38 8.60
CA VAL A 88 14.55 11.14 7.15
C VAL A 88 13.77 12.27 6.49
N HIS A 89 14.35 12.88 5.45
CA HIS A 89 13.81 14.04 4.72
C HIS A 89 14.04 13.91 3.21
N SER A 90 13.48 14.82 2.44
CA SER A 90 13.63 14.87 0.98
C SER A 90 15.11 14.81 0.55
N GLY A 91 15.41 14.04 -0.48
CA GLY A 91 16.75 13.75 -0.98
C GLY A 91 17.45 12.59 -0.27
N ASN A 92 16.99 12.12 0.89
CA ASN A 92 17.58 10.96 1.55
C ASN A 92 17.34 9.68 0.74
N ARG A 93 18.31 8.77 0.85
CA ARG A 93 18.30 7.46 0.18
C ARG A 93 18.84 6.40 1.12
N GLY A 94 18.34 5.17 1.01
CA GLY A 94 18.89 4.02 1.69
C GLY A 94 17.86 3.09 2.31
N TRP A 95 18.35 2.24 3.22
CA TRP A 95 17.55 1.24 3.92
C TRP A 95 16.41 1.85 4.74
N ASP A 96 16.71 2.88 5.50
CA ASP A 96 15.75 3.62 6.31
C ASP A 96 14.59 4.18 5.48
N VAL A 97 14.91 4.74 4.30
CA VAL A 97 13.92 5.26 3.35
C VAL A 97 13.07 4.13 2.77
N ALA A 98 13.67 3.03 2.33
CA ALA A 98 12.95 1.87 1.82
C ALA A 98 12.02 1.25 2.87
N ALA A 99 12.49 1.14 4.12
CA ALA A 99 11.67 0.68 5.23
C ALA A 99 10.49 1.63 5.53
N LEU A 100 10.73 2.94 5.43
CA LEU A 100 9.70 3.97 5.61
C LEU A 100 8.66 3.91 4.47
N GLN A 101 9.09 3.79 3.20
CA GLN A 101 8.20 3.62 2.05
C GLN A 101 7.24 2.44 2.27
N PHE A 102 7.79 1.29 2.67
CA PHE A 102 7.01 0.09 2.92
C PHE A 102 6.01 0.27 4.08
N LYS A 103 6.43 0.90 5.19
CA LYS A 103 5.53 1.18 6.31
C LYS A 103 4.41 2.14 5.93
N LEU A 104 4.71 3.24 5.23
CA LEU A 104 3.73 4.20 4.74
C LEU A 104 2.69 3.53 3.84
N ALA A 105 3.13 2.69 2.91
CA ALA A 105 2.23 1.95 2.02
C ALA A 105 1.25 1.06 2.80
N TRP A 106 1.73 0.31 3.79
CA TRP A 106 0.87 -0.50 4.65
C TRP A 106 -0.06 0.30 5.56
N HIS A 107 0.28 1.56 5.86
CA HIS A 107 -0.64 2.50 6.53
C HIS A 107 -1.65 3.13 5.56
N GLY A 108 -1.59 2.77 4.27
CA GLY A 108 -2.51 3.25 3.24
C GLY A 108 -2.06 4.52 2.54
N PHE A 109 -0.78 4.85 2.65
CA PHE A 109 -0.15 6.01 1.99
C PHE A 109 0.99 5.58 1.07
N PRO A 110 0.71 4.78 0.00
CA PRO A 110 1.75 4.37 -0.92
C PRO A 110 2.37 5.58 -1.62
N SER A 111 3.68 5.49 -1.85
CA SER A 111 4.52 6.53 -2.45
C SER A 111 4.94 6.24 -3.90
N GLY A 112 4.29 5.29 -4.55
CA GLY A 112 4.70 4.78 -5.86
C GLY A 112 5.67 3.61 -5.75
N THR A 113 6.80 3.69 -6.43
CA THR A 113 7.82 2.63 -6.48
C THR A 113 8.60 2.55 -5.17
N PHE A 114 8.87 1.33 -4.72
CA PHE A 114 9.80 1.06 -3.62
C PHE A 114 11.24 1.09 -4.16
N ASP A 115 11.90 2.23 -4.08
CA ASP A 115 13.26 2.48 -4.61
C ASP A 115 14.26 2.92 -3.54
N GLY A 116 13.78 3.14 -2.31
CA GLY A 116 14.59 3.65 -1.22
C GLY A 116 15.01 5.10 -1.39
N VAL A 117 14.26 5.92 -2.14
CA VAL A 117 14.52 7.35 -2.37
C VAL A 117 13.36 8.17 -1.81
N LEU A 118 13.66 9.19 -1.00
CA LEU A 118 12.66 10.17 -0.60
C LEU A 118 12.60 11.29 -1.64
N GLY A 119 11.88 11.00 -2.72
CA GLY A 119 11.54 11.96 -3.77
C GLY A 119 10.17 12.61 -3.52
N PRO A 120 9.67 13.46 -4.47
CA PRO A 120 8.43 14.23 -4.30
C PRO A 120 7.19 13.38 -3.96
N HIS A 121 6.99 12.25 -4.61
CA HIS A 121 5.85 11.36 -4.35
C HIS A 121 5.88 10.77 -2.93
N MET A 122 7.09 10.45 -2.44
CA MET A 122 7.24 9.96 -1.08
C MET A 122 7.06 11.07 -0.06
N ASP A 123 7.56 12.28 -0.30
CA ASP A 123 7.34 13.44 0.57
C ASP A 123 5.83 13.72 0.73
N GLU A 124 5.09 13.71 -0.38
CA GLU A 124 3.64 13.89 -0.34
C GLU A 124 2.94 12.77 0.44
N ALA A 125 3.34 11.51 0.25
CA ALA A 125 2.79 10.38 0.99
C ALA A 125 3.08 10.50 2.49
N LEU A 126 4.28 10.92 2.88
CA LEU A 126 4.69 11.17 4.25
C LEU A 126 3.86 12.29 4.89
N ARG A 127 3.70 13.44 4.21
CA ARG A 127 2.86 14.55 4.69
C ARG A 127 1.38 14.14 4.82
N ARG A 128 0.85 13.34 3.91
CA ARG A 128 -0.52 12.80 4.03
C ARG A 128 -0.66 11.89 5.25
N PHE A 129 0.32 11.03 5.51
CA PHE A 129 0.36 10.19 6.70
C PHE A 129 0.43 11.04 7.98
N GLN A 130 1.30 12.05 8.03
CA GLN A 130 1.44 12.95 9.18
C GLN A 130 0.12 13.65 9.51
N ARG A 131 -0.56 14.24 8.52
CA ARG A 131 -1.91 14.81 8.71
C ARG A 131 -2.92 13.80 9.23
N TRP A 132 -2.89 12.59 8.70
CA TRP A 132 -3.77 11.50 9.16
C TRP A 132 -3.50 11.11 10.61
N ALA A 133 -2.25 11.11 11.02
CA ALA A 133 -1.78 10.78 12.36
C ALA A 133 -1.93 11.94 13.37
N GLY A 134 -2.41 13.12 12.93
CA GLY A 134 -2.54 14.32 13.78
C GLY A 134 -1.22 15.00 14.08
N LEU A 135 -0.20 14.81 13.24
CA LEU A 135 1.12 15.43 13.34
C LEU A 135 1.23 16.66 12.43
N GLY A 136 2.20 17.54 12.70
CA GLY A 136 2.65 18.56 11.75
C GLY A 136 3.10 17.89 10.44
N ALA A 137 2.59 18.36 9.30
CA ALA A 137 2.89 17.78 7.99
C ALA A 137 4.15 18.45 7.39
N ASP A 138 5.29 18.26 8.05
CA ASP A 138 6.58 18.88 7.72
C ASP A 138 7.40 18.08 6.69
N GLY A 139 7.01 16.85 6.38
CA GLY A 139 7.76 15.95 5.50
C GLY A 139 9.03 15.38 6.13
N LEU A 140 9.20 15.51 7.46
CA LEU A 140 10.32 14.98 8.21
C LEU A 140 9.92 13.71 8.97
N ALA A 141 10.50 12.56 8.66
CA ALA A 141 10.24 11.34 9.41
C ALA A 141 11.17 11.24 10.63
N GLY A 142 10.86 12.03 11.66
CA GLY A 142 11.51 12.02 12.96
C GLY A 142 10.81 11.10 13.97
N PRO A 143 11.19 11.17 15.28
CA PRO A 143 10.70 10.26 16.32
C PRO A 143 9.17 10.22 16.46
N ALA A 144 8.47 11.35 16.30
CA ALA A 144 7.01 11.40 16.37
C ALA A 144 6.36 10.62 15.22
N THR A 145 6.84 10.81 13.99
CA THR A 145 6.38 10.06 12.80
C THR A 145 6.66 8.57 12.94
N ILE A 146 7.86 8.20 13.41
CA ILE A 146 8.24 6.80 13.62
C ILE A 146 7.35 6.14 14.69
N ARG A 147 7.02 6.86 15.78
CA ARG A 147 6.05 6.36 16.78
C ARG A 147 4.68 6.14 16.16
N ALA A 148 4.17 7.12 15.40
CA ALA A 148 2.86 7.01 14.76
C ALA A 148 2.77 5.80 13.80
N LEU A 149 3.86 5.43 13.12
CA LEU A 149 3.96 4.24 12.28
C LEU A 149 3.94 2.90 13.06
N ARG A 150 3.95 2.92 14.40
CA ARG A 150 3.76 1.75 15.26
C ARG A 150 2.32 1.55 15.67
N HIS A 151 1.46 2.57 15.55
CA HIS A 151 0.03 2.49 15.87
C HIS A 151 -0.75 1.70 14.81
N GLY A 152 -1.96 1.28 15.19
CA GLY A 152 -2.82 0.45 14.34
C GLY A 152 -3.22 1.13 13.03
N ARG A 153 -3.31 0.34 11.96
CA ARG A 153 -3.74 0.78 10.63
C ARG A 153 -5.22 1.12 10.62
N ALA A 154 -5.63 1.98 9.70
CA ALA A 154 -7.05 2.22 9.45
C ALA A 154 -7.74 0.92 9.00
N HIS A 155 -9.00 0.72 9.42
CA HIS A 155 -9.85 -0.39 9.00
C HIS A 155 -11.23 0.12 8.59
N VAL A 156 -11.96 -0.68 7.81
CA VAL A 156 -13.34 -0.34 7.42
C VAL A 156 -14.27 -0.60 8.60
N PRO A 157 -15.03 0.41 9.09
CA PRO A 157 -15.80 0.29 10.33
C PRO A 157 -17.17 -0.37 10.16
N TYR A 158 -17.47 -0.95 8.98
CA TYR A 158 -18.77 -1.60 8.65
C TYR A 158 -18.65 -2.49 7.41
N ARG A 159 -19.68 -3.32 7.17
CA ARG A 159 -19.77 -4.19 5.99
C ARG A 159 -20.13 -3.40 4.74
N LEU A 160 -19.58 -3.86 3.60
CA LEU A 160 -19.78 -3.34 2.26
C LEU A 160 -20.34 -4.42 1.35
N LEU A 161 -21.27 -4.08 0.48
CA LEU A 161 -21.71 -4.99 -0.58
C LEU A 161 -20.60 -5.13 -1.63
N ARG A 162 -20.44 -6.33 -2.17
CA ARG A 162 -19.53 -6.59 -3.27
C ARG A 162 -19.97 -5.77 -4.50
N PRO A 163 -19.08 -4.92 -5.08
CA PRO A 163 -19.47 -3.97 -6.13
C PRO A 163 -19.72 -4.62 -7.49
N VAL A 164 -19.15 -5.79 -7.73
CA VAL A 164 -19.35 -6.61 -8.93
C VAL A 164 -19.31 -8.09 -8.53
N ARG A 165 -20.05 -8.95 -9.21
CA ARG A 165 -19.98 -10.41 -9.06
C ARG A 165 -18.77 -10.92 -9.83
N ALA A 166 -17.63 -11.03 -9.14
CA ALA A 166 -16.38 -11.47 -9.74
C ALA A 166 -15.49 -12.11 -8.65
N PRO A 167 -14.56 -12.99 -9.00
CA PRO A 167 -13.52 -13.44 -8.07
C PRO A 167 -12.64 -12.26 -7.63
N VAL A 168 -11.80 -12.47 -6.63
CA VAL A 168 -10.73 -11.54 -6.28
C VAL A 168 -9.50 -11.96 -7.08
N GLY A 169 -9.04 -11.07 -7.96
CA GLY A 169 -7.76 -11.15 -8.63
C GLY A 169 -6.64 -10.61 -7.72
N ASP A 170 -6.04 -9.48 -8.09
CA ASP A 170 -5.00 -8.86 -7.26
C ASP A 170 -5.57 -8.29 -5.96
N ARG A 171 -4.88 -8.62 -4.86
CA ARG A 171 -5.26 -8.19 -3.51
C ARG A 171 -4.58 -6.89 -3.11
N PHE A 172 -5.13 -6.24 -2.10
CA PHE A 172 -4.47 -5.14 -1.40
C PHE A 172 -3.12 -5.59 -0.84
N GLY A 173 -2.06 -4.84 -1.15
CA GLY A 173 -0.73 -5.15 -0.68
C GLY A 173 0.36 -4.98 -1.73
N PRO A 174 1.57 -5.51 -1.47
CA PRO A 174 2.70 -5.43 -2.39
C PRO A 174 2.42 -6.11 -3.74
N ARG A 175 2.80 -5.43 -4.83
CA ARG A 175 2.70 -5.91 -6.21
C ARG A 175 3.93 -5.46 -7.01
N GLY A 176 4.83 -6.39 -7.37
CA GLY A 176 6.11 -6.03 -7.96
C GLY A 176 6.90 -5.09 -7.04
N ASN A 177 7.31 -3.96 -7.55
CA ASN A 177 7.99 -2.91 -6.78
C ASN A 177 7.05 -1.77 -6.33
N ARG A 178 5.73 -1.99 -6.37
CA ARG A 178 4.70 -1.02 -5.96
C ARG A 178 3.77 -1.62 -4.92
N PHE A 179 2.84 -0.81 -4.44
CA PHE A 179 1.79 -1.22 -3.53
C PHE A 179 0.41 -1.05 -4.18
N HIS A 180 -0.38 -2.12 -4.20
CA HIS A 180 -1.74 -2.12 -4.69
C HIS A 180 -2.69 -1.63 -3.59
N ALA A 181 -3.34 -0.48 -3.81
CA ALA A 181 -4.15 0.21 -2.80
C ALA A 181 -5.61 -0.27 -2.71
N GLY A 182 -5.96 -1.33 -3.46
CA GLY A 182 -7.32 -1.84 -3.56
C GLY A 182 -7.41 -3.34 -3.83
N LEU A 183 -8.50 -3.73 -4.45
CA LEU A 183 -8.72 -5.06 -5.01
C LEU A 183 -9.00 -4.93 -6.50
N ASP A 184 -8.41 -5.79 -7.30
CA ASP A 184 -8.83 -5.98 -8.68
C ASP A 184 -9.84 -7.13 -8.74
N LEU A 185 -10.99 -6.85 -9.34
CA LEU A 185 -12.11 -7.77 -9.48
C LEU A 185 -12.32 -8.03 -10.97
N PRO A 186 -11.66 -9.06 -11.56
CA PRO A 186 -11.78 -9.40 -12.97
C PRO A 186 -13.23 -9.71 -13.32
N ALA A 187 -13.77 -9.00 -14.30
CA ALA A 187 -15.14 -9.17 -14.76
C ALA A 187 -15.24 -8.77 -16.24
N PRO A 188 -16.20 -9.34 -17.01
CA PRO A 188 -16.39 -9.00 -18.41
C PRO A 188 -16.58 -7.49 -18.62
N HIS A 189 -16.05 -6.97 -19.73
CA HIS A 189 -16.32 -5.58 -20.15
C HIS A 189 -17.83 -5.32 -20.18
N GLY A 190 -18.26 -4.19 -19.66
CA GLY A 190 -19.69 -3.85 -19.59
C GLY A 190 -20.45 -4.47 -18.40
N ALA A 191 -19.85 -5.32 -17.58
CA ALA A 191 -20.48 -5.88 -16.39
C ALA A 191 -20.95 -4.77 -15.45
N ARG A 192 -22.08 -5.00 -14.76
CA ARG A 192 -22.70 -3.99 -13.90
C ARG A 192 -21.90 -3.73 -12.64
N VAL A 193 -21.52 -2.48 -12.39
CA VAL A 193 -20.91 -2.02 -11.15
C VAL A 193 -21.95 -1.37 -10.26
N ARG A 194 -21.99 -1.77 -8.97
CA ARG A 194 -22.95 -1.31 -7.97
C ARG A 194 -22.25 -0.58 -6.83
N ALA A 195 -22.93 0.39 -6.22
CA ALA A 195 -22.46 1.08 -5.02
C ALA A 195 -22.40 0.10 -3.84
N SER A 196 -21.25 -0.03 -3.22
CA SER A 196 -21.02 -0.95 -2.09
C SER A 196 -21.74 -0.53 -0.80
N LYS A 197 -22.17 0.73 -0.72
CA LYS A 197 -22.94 1.31 0.40
C LYS A 197 -23.62 2.61 -0.03
N ARG A 198 -24.70 3.00 0.68
CA ARG A 198 -25.32 4.31 0.48
C ARG A 198 -24.32 5.45 0.71
N GLY A 199 -24.38 6.49 -0.11
CA GLY A 199 -23.49 7.63 0.02
C GLY A 199 -23.80 8.75 -0.96
N ARG A 200 -22.86 9.70 -1.07
CA ARG A 200 -22.91 10.79 -2.05
C ARG A 200 -21.70 10.66 -2.98
N VAL A 201 -21.94 10.73 -4.27
CA VAL A 201 -20.90 10.78 -5.29
C VAL A 201 -20.12 12.08 -5.16
N VAL A 202 -18.82 12.02 -4.98
CA VAL A 202 -17.92 13.18 -4.84
C VAL A 202 -17.00 13.36 -6.03
N LYS A 203 -16.83 12.31 -6.85
CA LYS A 203 -16.17 12.34 -8.17
C LYS A 203 -16.88 11.36 -9.10
N ALA A 204 -17.08 11.77 -10.35
CA ALA A 204 -17.56 10.95 -11.46
C ALA A 204 -16.98 11.54 -12.75
N GLY A 205 -16.04 10.85 -13.40
CA GLY A 205 -15.36 11.35 -14.59
C GLY A 205 -13.98 10.72 -14.78
N TRP A 206 -13.23 11.26 -15.75
CA TRP A 206 -11.86 10.82 -16.04
C TRP A 206 -10.90 11.24 -14.93
N ASP A 207 -9.94 10.37 -14.65
CA ASP A 207 -8.85 10.59 -13.70
C ASP A 207 -7.50 10.35 -14.40
N THR A 208 -6.60 11.32 -14.33
CA THR A 208 -5.28 11.29 -14.97
C THR A 208 -4.22 10.52 -14.16
N GLY A 209 -4.54 10.12 -12.93
CA GLY A 209 -3.64 9.37 -12.04
C GLY A 209 -3.68 7.85 -12.27
N GLY A 210 -4.01 7.40 -13.49
CA GLY A 210 -4.03 5.99 -13.86
C GLY A 210 -5.39 5.29 -13.69
N TYR A 211 -6.34 5.87 -12.95
CA TYR A 211 -7.66 5.25 -12.70
C TYR A 211 -8.61 5.22 -13.90
N GLY A 212 -8.36 6.04 -14.94
CA GLY A 212 -9.26 6.18 -16.07
C GLY A 212 -10.63 6.72 -15.66
N TYR A 213 -11.74 6.15 -16.13
CA TYR A 213 -13.08 6.52 -15.67
C TYR A 213 -13.27 6.05 -14.22
N LEU A 214 -13.49 7.01 -13.33
CA LEU A 214 -13.50 6.84 -11.87
C LEU A 214 -14.79 7.40 -11.26
N ILE A 215 -15.39 6.61 -10.36
CA ILE A 215 -16.43 7.07 -9.44
C ILE A 215 -15.87 7.00 -8.01
N VAL A 216 -16.05 8.08 -7.23
CA VAL A 216 -15.77 8.12 -5.81
C VAL A 216 -17.03 8.44 -5.03
N ILE A 217 -17.39 7.57 -4.08
CA ILE A 217 -18.57 7.74 -3.22
C ILE A 217 -18.09 8.00 -1.78
N ARG A 218 -18.57 9.09 -1.18
CA ARG A 218 -18.36 9.42 0.23
C ARG A 218 -19.46 8.82 1.09
N HIS A 219 -19.08 8.12 2.14
CA HIS A 219 -19.94 7.50 3.15
C HIS A 219 -19.78 8.16 4.52
N ARG A 220 -20.55 7.70 5.52
CA ARG A 220 -20.37 8.09 6.92
C ARG A 220 -18.99 7.62 7.45
N ARG A 221 -18.58 8.12 8.62
CA ARG A 221 -17.32 7.77 9.32
C ARG A 221 -16.06 7.99 8.50
N HIS A 222 -16.07 9.04 7.63
CA HIS A 222 -14.95 9.42 6.76
C HIS A 222 -14.45 8.31 5.83
N VAL A 223 -15.35 7.41 5.41
CA VAL A 223 -15.04 6.36 4.43
C VAL A 223 -15.41 6.84 3.02
N ARG A 224 -14.57 6.48 2.06
CA ARG A 224 -14.84 6.61 0.62
C ARG A 224 -14.63 5.27 -0.06
N THR A 225 -15.44 4.95 -1.06
CA THR A 225 -15.19 3.84 -1.99
C THR A 225 -14.90 4.41 -3.36
N MET A 226 -13.96 3.78 -4.07
CA MET A 226 -13.52 4.17 -5.41
C MET A 226 -13.74 3.00 -6.36
N TYR A 227 -14.23 3.32 -7.56
CA TYR A 227 -14.57 2.36 -8.60
C TYR A 227 -13.90 2.84 -9.89
N ALA A 228 -12.83 2.18 -10.28
CA ALA A 228 -11.98 2.62 -11.38
C ALA A 228 -11.97 1.67 -12.57
N HIS A 229 -11.29 2.08 -13.64
CA HIS A 229 -11.17 1.40 -14.92
C HIS A 229 -12.51 1.14 -15.61
N LEU A 230 -13.49 2.02 -15.32
CA LEU A 230 -14.85 1.86 -15.86
C LEU A 230 -14.90 2.11 -17.38
N SER A 231 -15.84 1.46 -18.08
CA SER A 231 -16.19 1.78 -19.47
C SER A 231 -17.30 2.83 -19.55
N ARG A 232 -18.14 2.89 -18.51
CA ARG A 232 -19.27 3.84 -18.45
C ARG A 232 -19.56 4.25 -17.02
N ILE A 233 -19.77 5.54 -16.83
CA ILE A 233 -20.27 6.16 -15.60
C ILE A 233 -21.79 6.34 -15.75
N GLY A 234 -22.56 5.94 -14.74
CA GLY A 234 -24.01 6.02 -14.73
C GLY A 234 -24.57 6.93 -13.63
N VAL A 235 -23.72 7.75 -13.02
CA VAL A 235 -24.06 8.70 -11.93
C VAL A 235 -23.27 9.99 -12.11
N HIS A 236 -23.68 11.07 -11.45
CA HIS A 236 -22.98 12.36 -11.52
C HIS A 236 -22.52 12.83 -10.14
N ARG A 237 -21.57 13.75 -10.12
CA ARG A 237 -21.10 14.39 -8.88
C ARG A 237 -22.26 15.08 -8.14
N GLY A 238 -22.37 14.84 -6.83
CA GLY A 238 -23.44 15.35 -5.98
C GLY A 238 -24.59 14.38 -5.77
N GLU A 239 -24.77 13.38 -6.65
CA GLU A 239 -25.83 12.39 -6.55
C GLU A 239 -25.78 11.58 -5.26
N ARG A 240 -26.95 11.29 -4.69
CA ARG A 240 -27.11 10.33 -3.59
C ARG A 240 -27.41 8.96 -4.16
N VAL A 241 -26.64 7.96 -3.74
CA VAL A 241 -26.81 6.58 -4.19
C VAL A 241 -27.15 5.66 -3.03
N PHE A 242 -27.91 4.62 -3.30
CA PHE A 242 -28.23 3.55 -2.35
C PHE A 242 -27.24 2.39 -2.48
N ALA A 243 -27.11 1.59 -1.43
CA ALA A 243 -26.35 0.34 -1.51
C ALA A 243 -26.98 -0.59 -2.57
N GLY A 244 -26.15 -1.17 -3.45
CA GLY A 244 -26.62 -2.01 -4.55
C GLY A 244 -27.09 -1.27 -5.80
N GLN A 245 -27.29 0.06 -5.76
CA GLN A 245 -27.62 0.85 -6.94
C GLN A 245 -26.56 0.71 -8.01
N ARG A 246 -26.96 0.51 -9.27
CA ARG A 246 -26.05 0.52 -10.42
C ARG A 246 -25.46 1.92 -10.60
N ILE A 247 -24.13 2.00 -10.66
CA ILE A 247 -23.41 3.27 -10.78
C ILE A 247 -22.54 3.36 -12.03
N GLY A 248 -22.22 2.22 -12.67
CA GLY A 248 -21.38 2.20 -13.86
C GLY A 248 -21.26 0.80 -14.45
N ARG A 249 -20.28 0.65 -15.33
CA ARG A 249 -19.94 -0.62 -16.00
C ARG A 249 -18.43 -0.85 -15.97
N VAL A 250 -18.01 -2.10 -15.82
CA VAL A 250 -16.61 -2.53 -15.89
C VAL A 250 -16.03 -2.20 -17.27
N GLY A 251 -14.79 -1.80 -17.30
CA GLY A 251 -14.01 -1.53 -18.50
C GLY A 251 -12.54 -1.88 -18.33
N ALA A 252 -11.70 -1.20 -19.10
CA ALA A 252 -10.25 -1.26 -19.08
C ALA A 252 -9.66 0.13 -19.36
N SER A 253 -10.28 1.19 -18.83
CA SER A 253 -9.81 2.56 -19.03
C SER A 253 -8.65 2.91 -18.09
N GLY A 254 -7.79 3.86 -18.48
CA GLY A 254 -6.61 4.23 -17.70
C GLY A 254 -5.49 3.18 -17.78
N GLU A 255 -4.77 2.97 -16.69
CA GLU A 255 -3.65 2.01 -16.61
C GLU A 255 -4.13 0.58 -16.29
N ALA A 256 -5.01 0.02 -17.10
CA ALA A 256 -5.51 -1.34 -16.96
C ALA A 256 -4.97 -2.25 -18.05
N THR A 257 -4.59 -3.48 -17.69
CA THR A 257 -4.08 -4.52 -18.62
C THR A 257 -5.19 -5.37 -19.24
N GLY A 258 -6.43 -5.23 -18.77
CA GLY A 258 -7.60 -5.96 -19.25
C GLY A 258 -8.86 -5.60 -18.45
N PRO A 259 -10.04 -6.12 -18.83
CA PRO A 259 -11.29 -5.78 -18.17
C PRO A 259 -11.34 -6.23 -16.71
N HIS A 260 -11.41 -5.29 -15.77
CA HIS A 260 -11.61 -5.52 -14.34
C HIS A 260 -12.17 -4.27 -13.67
N LEU A 261 -12.73 -4.42 -12.50
CA LEU A 261 -13.01 -3.31 -11.59
C LEU A 261 -11.88 -3.20 -10.58
N HIS A 262 -11.15 -2.09 -10.60
CA HIS A 262 -10.28 -1.72 -9.48
C HIS A 262 -11.12 -1.06 -8.39
N PHE A 263 -11.16 -1.66 -7.19
CA PHE A 263 -11.99 -1.24 -6.07
C PHE A 263 -11.14 -0.88 -4.86
N GLU A 264 -11.22 0.40 -4.43
CA GLU A 264 -10.56 0.85 -3.22
C GLU A 264 -11.55 1.25 -2.13
N VAL A 265 -11.11 1.11 -0.88
CA VAL A 265 -11.73 1.74 0.28
C VAL A 265 -10.70 2.64 0.95
N ARG A 266 -11.08 3.89 1.24
CA ARG A 266 -10.23 4.84 1.96
C ARG A 266 -10.94 5.34 3.22
N ARG A 267 -10.22 5.39 4.34
CA ARG A 267 -10.71 5.96 5.59
C ARG A 267 -9.81 7.12 6.02
N ARG A 268 -10.39 8.34 6.13
CA ARG A 268 -9.64 9.58 6.39
C ARG A 268 -8.46 9.78 5.41
N GLY A 269 -8.60 9.30 4.18
CA GLY A 269 -7.55 9.38 3.15
C GLY A 269 -6.62 8.16 3.07
N ALA A 270 -6.49 7.37 4.13
CA ALA A 270 -5.71 6.14 4.11
C ALA A 270 -6.43 5.03 3.33
N ALA A 271 -5.76 4.41 2.37
CA ALA A 271 -6.24 3.20 1.71
C ALA A 271 -6.25 2.04 2.73
N VAL A 272 -7.29 1.24 2.72
CA VAL A 272 -7.47 0.10 3.62
C VAL A 272 -7.86 -1.13 2.82
N ASP A 273 -7.42 -2.31 3.26
CA ASP A 273 -7.81 -3.57 2.63
C ASP A 273 -9.35 -3.69 2.60
N PRO A 274 -9.98 -3.73 1.41
CA PRO A 274 -11.42 -3.84 1.33
C PRO A 274 -11.94 -5.24 1.67
N LEU A 275 -11.11 -6.28 1.49
CA LEU A 275 -11.55 -7.69 1.53
C LEU A 275 -12.24 -8.09 2.83
N PRO A 276 -11.73 -7.74 4.03
CA PRO A 276 -12.39 -8.10 5.29
C PRO A 276 -13.77 -7.45 5.48
N ALA A 277 -14.06 -6.38 4.76
CA ALA A 277 -15.34 -5.66 4.85
C ALA A 277 -16.38 -6.13 3.84
N LEU A 278 -15.98 -6.80 2.75
CA LEU A 278 -16.88 -7.26 1.69
C LEU A 278 -17.73 -8.46 2.13
N ARG A 279 -18.98 -8.50 1.66
CA ARG A 279 -19.96 -9.58 1.81
C ARG A 279 -20.74 -9.80 0.53
#